data_19e4bf3229b9247243971ad4b586cfa1
#
_entry.id   19e4bf3229b9247243971ad4b586cfa1
#
_cell.length_a   1.000
_cell.length_b   1.000
_cell.length_c   1.000
_cell.angle_alpha   90.00
_cell.angle_beta   90.00
_cell.angle_gamma   90.00
#
_symmetry.space_group_name_H-M   'P 1'
#
loop_
_entity.id
_entity.type
_entity.pdbx_description
1 polymer ?
#
loop_
_entity_poly.entity_id
_entity_poly.type
_entity_poly.pdbx_seq_one_letter_code
_entity_poly.pdbx_strand_id
1 'polypeptide(L)'
;MTELKFPLVITHLDPNKAGEVYEGFASQETDAAERSGGKFGIHYLSAKGSIPEVPEHIHTNIDEQVSVVLDGWCELEYEGVGLVRLEKGTTVIAPPEIKHTFIRCSEDFVVMEMSSPAGINVVPVEA
;
A
#
# COMPACT_ATOMS: atom_id res chain seq x y z
N MET A 1 22.74 -31.55 -1.82
CA MET A 1 21.64 -30.62 -1.53
C MET A 1 21.44 -29.66 -2.69
N THR A 2 20.24 -29.53 -3.16
CA THR A 2 19.95 -28.64 -4.27
C THR A 2 19.83 -27.21 -3.74
N GLU A 3 20.62 -26.32 -4.29
CA GLU A 3 20.49 -24.91 -3.99
C GLU A 3 19.22 -24.37 -4.67
N LEU A 4 18.39 -23.66 -3.93
CA LEU A 4 17.19 -23.05 -4.50
C LEU A 4 17.61 -21.86 -5.36
N LYS A 5 17.19 -21.88 -6.63
CA LYS A 5 17.43 -20.79 -7.57
C LYS A 5 16.73 -19.50 -7.09
N PHE A 6 15.59 -19.66 -6.44
CA PHE A 6 14.81 -18.57 -5.89
C PHE A 6 14.50 -18.90 -4.43
N PRO A 7 15.19 -18.28 -3.48
CA PRO A 7 14.95 -18.56 -2.08
C PRO A 7 13.51 -18.21 -1.68
N LEU A 8 12.95 -19.07 -0.83
CA LEU A 8 11.65 -18.78 -0.23
C LEU A 8 11.80 -17.63 0.77
N VAL A 9 10.94 -16.63 0.66
CA VAL A 9 10.89 -15.51 1.60
C VAL A 9 9.55 -15.50 2.30
N ILE A 10 9.59 -15.49 3.63
CA ILE A 10 8.39 -15.41 4.46
C ILE A 10 8.52 -14.18 5.35
N THR A 11 7.56 -13.27 5.26
CA THR A 11 7.51 -12.07 6.09
C THR A 11 6.20 -12.09 6.88
N HIS A 12 6.31 -11.99 8.21
CA HIS A 12 5.15 -11.86 9.07
C HIS A 12 4.89 -10.40 9.36
N LEU A 13 3.63 -10.00 9.32
CA LEU A 13 3.25 -8.63 9.71
C LEU A 13 3.54 -8.45 11.19
N ASP A 14 4.37 -7.47 11.49
CA ASP A 14 4.73 -7.11 12.87
C ASP A 14 4.69 -5.58 13.01
N PRO A 15 3.59 -5.03 13.55
CA PRO A 15 3.45 -3.58 13.69
C PRO A 15 4.55 -2.92 14.53
N ASN A 16 5.23 -3.69 15.38
CA ASN A 16 6.32 -3.15 16.23
C ASN A 16 7.62 -2.94 15.45
N LYS A 17 7.75 -3.51 14.26
CA LYS A 17 8.94 -3.38 13.41
C LYS A 17 8.75 -2.36 12.29
N ALA A 18 7.58 -1.76 12.21
CA ALA A 18 7.24 -0.86 11.13
C ALA A 18 7.91 0.50 11.27
N GLY A 19 8.39 1.04 10.16
CA GLY A 19 8.76 2.44 10.06
C GLY A 19 7.54 3.30 9.77
N GLU A 20 7.69 4.63 9.83
CA GLU A 20 6.62 5.55 9.50
C GLU A 20 6.78 6.02 8.06
N VAL A 21 5.70 5.89 7.26
CA VAL A 21 5.68 6.37 5.86
C VAL A 21 4.95 7.69 5.76
N TYR A 22 3.79 7.77 6.39
CA TYR A 22 2.97 8.98 6.47
C TYR A 22 2.55 9.19 7.91
N GLU A 23 2.25 10.43 8.25
CA GLU A 23 1.67 10.74 9.55
C GLU A 23 0.39 9.90 9.77
N GLY A 24 0.37 9.10 10.84
CA GLY A 24 -0.74 8.23 11.17
C GLY A 24 -0.65 6.80 10.62
N PHE A 25 0.35 6.49 9.80
CA PHE A 25 0.57 5.13 9.29
C PHE A 25 1.93 4.57 9.70
N ALA A 26 1.94 3.29 10.03
CA ALA A 26 3.17 2.50 10.13
C ALA A 26 3.33 1.67 8.87
N SER A 27 4.54 1.62 8.33
CA SER A 27 4.85 0.85 7.14
C SER A 27 5.83 -0.26 7.46
N GLN A 28 5.56 -1.44 6.94
CA GLN A 28 6.49 -2.57 7.01
C GLN A 28 6.77 -3.06 5.59
N GLU A 29 8.04 -3.01 5.19
CA GLU A 29 8.47 -3.54 3.90
C GLU A 29 8.66 -5.05 3.98
N THR A 30 8.59 -5.69 2.82
CA THR A 30 8.96 -7.09 2.62
C THR A 30 10.19 -7.15 1.72
N ASP A 31 10.76 -8.34 1.53
CA ASP A 31 11.89 -8.53 0.61
C ASP A 31 11.45 -8.76 -0.84
N ALA A 32 10.21 -8.47 -1.17
CA ALA A 32 9.66 -8.72 -2.51
C ALA A 32 10.45 -8.00 -3.60
N ALA A 33 10.79 -6.73 -3.40
CA ALA A 33 11.52 -5.94 -4.39
C ALA A 33 12.91 -6.52 -4.65
N GLU A 34 13.66 -6.81 -3.61
CA GLU A 34 15.00 -7.39 -3.72
C GLU A 34 14.94 -8.78 -4.34
N ARG A 35 14.03 -9.61 -3.83
CA ARG A 35 13.88 -11.00 -4.26
C ARG A 35 13.46 -11.12 -5.73
N SER A 36 12.64 -10.21 -6.22
CA SER A 36 12.14 -10.21 -7.60
C SER A 36 13.04 -9.47 -8.59
N GLY A 37 14.12 -8.85 -8.11
CA GLY A 37 14.95 -7.98 -8.95
C GLY A 37 14.24 -6.72 -9.40
N GLY A 38 13.35 -6.20 -8.56
CA GLY A 38 12.62 -4.96 -8.83
C GLY A 38 11.33 -5.13 -9.62
N LYS A 39 10.91 -6.35 -9.89
CA LYS A 39 9.68 -6.59 -10.68
C LYS A 39 8.41 -6.20 -9.94
N PHE A 40 8.39 -6.40 -8.63
CA PHE A 40 7.27 -5.98 -7.78
C PHE A 40 7.75 -5.74 -6.35
N GLY A 41 7.01 -4.90 -5.64
CA GLY A 41 7.21 -4.66 -4.23
C GLY A 41 5.94 -4.99 -3.45
N ILE A 42 6.08 -5.39 -2.20
CA ILE A 42 4.97 -5.62 -1.28
C ILE A 42 5.31 -4.95 0.04
N HIS A 43 4.36 -4.20 0.58
CA HIS A 43 4.47 -3.61 1.91
C HIS A 43 3.12 -3.62 2.62
N TYR A 44 3.17 -3.45 3.93
CA TYR A 44 1.98 -3.32 4.76
C TYR A 44 1.90 -1.92 5.33
N LEU A 45 0.70 -1.37 5.37
CA LEU A 45 0.41 -0.12 6.08
C LEU A 45 -0.60 -0.40 7.18
N SER A 46 -0.32 0.10 8.37
CA SER A 46 -1.20 -0.05 9.54
C SER A 46 -1.53 1.33 10.10
N ALA A 47 -2.78 1.56 10.47
CA ALA A 47 -3.18 2.82 11.10
C ALA A 47 -2.55 2.97 12.48
N LYS A 48 -2.23 4.19 12.85
CA LYS A 48 -1.60 4.55 14.15
C LYS A 48 -2.51 5.45 14.99
N GLY A 49 -3.81 5.14 15.04
CA GLY A 49 -4.74 5.77 15.95
C GLY A 49 -5.37 7.08 15.52
N SER A 50 -4.70 7.90 14.72
CA SER A 50 -5.29 9.12 14.18
C SER A 50 -5.59 8.96 12.70
N ILE A 51 -6.52 9.77 12.20
CA ILE A 51 -6.83 9.79 10.77
C ILE A 51 -5.66 10.44 10.06
N PRO A 52 -4.96 9.72 9.17
CA PRO A 52 -3.84 10.31 8.45
C PRO A 52 -4.33 11.31 7.40
N GLU A 53 -3.59 12.40 7.27
CA GLU A 53 -3.83 13.35 6.19
C GLU A 53 -2.91 12.98 5.02
N VAL A 54 -3.51 12.33 4.02
CA VAL A 54 -2.79 12.00 2.79
C VAL A 54 -3.42 12.82 1.67
N PRO A 55 -2.73 13.86 1.17
CA PRO A 55 -3.27 14.71 0.11
C PRO A 55 -3.52 13.92 -1.17
N GLU A 56 -4.37 14.48 -2.02
CA GLU A 56 -4.58 13.92 -3.36
C GLU A 56 -3.26 13.77 -4.09
N HIS A 57 -3.01 12.61 -4.66
CA HIS A 57 -1.77 12.31 -5.35
C HIS A 57 -1.98 11.28 -6.45
N ILE A 58 -0.94 11.10 -7.26
CA ILE A 58 -0.84 10.06 -8.27
C ILE A 58 0.47 9.31 -8.11
N HIS A 59 0.54 8.14 -8.71
CA HIS A 59 1.77 7.35 -8.81
C HIS A 59 2.14 7.26 -10.28
N THR A 60 3.37 7.63 -10.64
CA THR A 60 3.79 7.75 -12.04
C THR A 60 4.83 6.71 -12.46
N ASN A 61 5.39 5.97 -11.52
CA ASN A 61 6.50 5.03 -11.78
C ASN A 61 6.10 3.57 -11.75
N ILE A 62 4.81 3.28 -11.70
CA ILE A 62 4.29 1.91 -11.63
C ILE A 62 3.31 1.64 -12.75
N ASP A 63 3.16 0.38 -13.11
CA ASP A 63 2.16 -0.07 -14.07
C ASP A 63 0.85 -0.44 -13.38
N GLU A 64 0.95 -0.99 -12.18
CA GLU A 64 -0.22 -1.38 -11.39
C GLU A 64 0.06 -1.26 -9.89
N GLN A 65 -0.98 -0.95 -9.14
CA GLN A 65 -0.99 -1.05 -7.70
C GLN A 65 -2.16 -1.93 -7.28
N VAL A 66 -1.87 -2.92 -6.43
CA VAL A 66 -2.89 -3.81 -5.88
C VAL A 66 -2.92 -3.61 -4.38
N SER A 67 -4.10 -3.38 -3.82
CA SER A 67 -4.29 -3.24 -2.38
C SER A 67 -5.28 -4.28 -1.89
N VAL A 68 -4.98 -4.90 -0.76
CA VAL A 68 -5.88 -5.86 -0.09
C VAL A 68 -6.04 -5.42 1.35
N VAL A 69 -7.27 -5.11 1.75
CA VAL A 69 -7.55 -4.73 3.14
C VAL A 69 -7.54 -6.00 4.00
N LEU A 70 -6.64 -6.04 4.96
CA LEU A 70 -6.44 -7.19 5.85
C LEU A 70 -7.26 -7.08 7.12
N ASP A 71 -7.50 -5.86 7.59
CA ASP A 71 -8.28 -5.59 8.81
C ASP A 71 -8.87 -4.19 8.76
N GLY A 72 -9.97 -3.97 9.49
CA GLY A 72 -10.62 -2.68 9.56
C GLY A 72 -11.24 -2.23 8.24
N TRP A 73 -11.30 -0.91 8.06
CA TRP A 73 -11.86 -0.29 6.86
C TRP A 73 -11.20 1.06 6.59
N CYS A 74 -11.31 1.52 5.34
CA CYS A 74 -10.93 2.88 4.98
C CYS A 74 -11.86 3.45 3.91
N GLU A 75 -11.80 4.77 3.73
CA GLU A 75 -12.52 5.47 2.68
C GLU A 75 -11.53 6.29 1.88
N LEU A 76 -11.59 6.15 0.56
CA LEU A 76 -10.81 6.91 -0.39
C LEU A 76 -11.72 7.53 -1.44
N GLU A 77 -11.24 8.58 -2.06
CA GLU A 77 -11.90 9.17 -3.21
C GLU A 77 -11.01 8.96 -4.43
N TYR A 78 -11.55 8.34 -5.47
CA TYR A 78 -10.86 8.09 -6.73
C TYR A 78 -11.45 8.91 -7.85
N GLU A 79 -10.58 9.45 -8.68
CA GLU A 79 -10.95 10.18 -9.89
C GLU A 79 -11.90 9.35 -10.76
N GLY A 80 -13.03 9.95 -11.13
CA GLY A 80 -14.01 9.29 -12.00
C GLY A 80 -14.92 8.28 -11.31
N VAL A 81 -14.69 7.99 -10.03
CA VAL A 81 -15.47 7.02 -9.27
C VAL A 81 -16.18 7.69 -8.08
N GLY A 82 -15.46 8.57 -7.38
CA GLY A 82 -15.95 9.21 -6.17
C GLY A 82 -15.50 8.48 -4.91
N LEU A 83 -16.24 8.69 -3.83
CA LEU A 83 -15.93 8.09 -2.54
C LEU A 83 -16.23 6.59 -2.54
N VAL A 84 -15.25 5.80 -2.13
CA VAL A 84 -15.40 4.35 -1.97
C VAL A 84 -14.99 3.93 -0.56
N ARG A 85 -15.66 2.94 -0.04
CA ARG A 85 -15.33 2.33 1.24
C ARG A 85 -14.74 0.94 0.99
N LEU A 86 -13.56 0.71 1.53
CA LEU A 86 -12.84 -0.56 1.44
C LEU A 86 -12.87 -1.23 2.81
N GLU A 87 -13.29 -2.47 2.85
CA GLU A 87 -13.44 -3.24 4.08
C GLU A 87 -12.54 -4.47 4.04
N LYS A 88 -12.41 -5.14 5.17
CA LYS A 88 -11.64 -6.37 5.27
C LYS A 88 -11.98 -7.33 4.13
N GLY A 89 -10.97 -7.78 3.41
CA GLY A 89 -11.11 -8.68 2.26
C GLY A 89 -11.32 -7.98 0.92
N THR A 90 -11.47 -6.65 0.91
CA THR A 90 -11.60 -5.90 -0.34
C THR A 90 -10.26 -5.83 -1.06
N THR A 91 -10.28 -6.07 -2.36
CA THR A 91 -9.12 -5.93 -3.24
C THR A 91 -9.34 -4.78 -4.20
N VAL A 92 -8.33 -3.93 -4.34
CA VAL A 92 -8.34 -2.82 -5.30
C VAL A 92 -7.18 -3.01 -6.26
N ILE A 93 -7.46 -2.92 -7.56
CA ILE A 93 -6.44 -2.88 -8.59
C ILE A 93 -6.54 -1.50 -9.22
N ALA A 94 -5.57 -0.65 -8.94
CA ALA A 94 -5.58 0.74 -9.40
C ALA A 94 -4.66 0.91 -10.60
N PRO A 95 -5.14 1.56 -11.69
CA PRO A 95 -4.27 1.88 -12.80
C PRO A 95 -3.25 2.95 -12.40
N PRO A 96 -2.16 3.10 -13.15
CA PRO A 96 -1.21 4.17 -12.88
C PRO A 96 -1.87 5.54 -13.08
N GLU A 97 -1.34 6.52 -12.39
CA GLU A 97 -1.71 7.94 -12.53
C GLU A 97 -3.16 8.29 -12.21
N ILE A 98 -3.95 7.37 -11.63
CA ILE A 98 -5.28 7.73 -11.15
C ILE A 98 -5.15 8.62 -9.90
N LYS A 99 -5.83 9.77 -9.93
CA LYS A 99 -5.84 10.68 -8.78
C LYS A 99 -6.67 10.07 -7.67
N HIS A 100 -6.14 10.07 -6.47
CA HIS A 100 -6.86 9.55 -5.31
C HIS A 100 -6.47 10.29 -4.04
N THR A 101 -7.40 10.30 -3.11
CA THR A 101 -7.24 10.95 -1.80
C THR A 101 -7.67 9.97 -0.73
N PHE A 102 -6.84 9.78 0.27
CA PHE A 102 -7.20 9.00 1.45
C PHE A 102 -7.99 9.89 2.40
N ILE A 103 -9.21 9.49 2.75
CA ILE A 103 -10.12 10.31 3.55
C ILE A 103 -10.03 9.95 5.03
N ARG A 104 -10.27 8.68 5.36
CA ARG A 104 -10.24 8.21 6.76
C ARG A 104 -10.20 6.69 6.83
N CYS A 105 -9.88 6.18 8.01
CA CYS A 105 -9.89 4.74 8.27
C CYS A 105 -10.23 4.43 9.72
N SER A 106 -10.51 3.17 10.00
CA SER A 106 -10.67 2.67 11.36
C SER A 106 -9.30 2.59 12.05
N GLU A 107 -9.31 2.54 13.38
CA GLU A 107 -8.08 2.45 14.18
C GLU A 107 -7.32 1.14 13.95
N ASP A 108 -8.04 0.08 13.58
CA ASP A 108 -7.48 -1.23 13.32
C ASP A 108 -7.18 -1.49 11.84
N PHE A 109 -7.21 -0.46 11.02
CA PHE A 109 -7.00 -0.59 9.58
C PHE A 109 -5.61 -1.10 9.26
N VAL A 110 -5.55 -2.16 8.44
CA VAL A 110 -4.32 -2.73 7.89
C VAL A 110 -4.57 -3.06 6.43
N VAL A 111 -3.65 -2.63 5.58
CA VAL A 111 -3.70 -2.92 4.14
C VAL A 111 -2.34 -3.47 3.68
N MET A 112 -2.39 -4.48 2.82
CA MET A 112 -1.22 -4.92 2.06
C MET A 112 -1.28 -4.27 0.70
N GLU A 113 -0.17 -3.70 0.26
CA GLU A 113 -0.07 -3.10 -1.06
C GLU A 113 1.06 -3.73 -1.86
N MET A 114 0.77 -4.04 -3.12
CA MET A 114 1.75 -4.51 -4.08
C MET A 114 1.83 -3.49 -5.22
N SER A 115 3.04 -3.18 -5.64
CA SER A 115 3.28 -2.34 -6.83
C SER A 115 4.16 -3.06 -7.82
N SER A 116 3.93 -2.82 -9.10
CA SER A 116 4.74 -3.34 -10.19
C SER A 116 5.06 -2.20 -11.18
N PRO A 117 6.34 -1.86 -11.42
CA PRO A 117 7.53 -2.35 -10.73
C PRO A 117 7.59 -1.92 -9.26
N ALA A 118 8.58 -2.41 -8.54
CA ALA A 118 8.79 -2.06 -7.14
C ALA A 118 9.16 -0.58 -6.98
N GLY A 119 8.85 -0.02 -5.79
CA GLY A 119 9.25 1.35 -5.47
C GLY A 119 8.25 2.40 -5.93
N ILE A 120 7.10 2.42 -5.30
CA ILE A 120 6.03 3.37 -5.63
C ILE A 120 6.41 4.80 -5.22
N ASN A 121 6.18 5.75 -6.12
CA ASN A 121 6.35 7.18 -5.82
C ASN A 121 5.00 7.83 -5.47
N VAL A 122 5.07 9.00 -4.85
CA VAL A 122 3.90 9.82 -4.55
C VAL A 122 4.13 11.19 -5.18
N VAL A 123 3.26 11.56 -6.12
CA VAL A 123 3.32 12.87 -6.79
C VAL A 123 2.07 13.64 -6.40
N PRO A 124 2.20 14.71 -5.60
CA PRO A 124 1.04 15.51 -5.20
C PRO A 124 0.33 16.13 -6.42
N VAL A 125 -1.00 16.18 -6.33
CA VAL A 125 -1.80 16.89 -7.32
C VAL A 125 -1.94 18.33 -6.83
N GLU A 126 -1.44 19.26 -7.61
CA GLU A 126 -1.59 20.69 -7.30
C GLU A 126 -3.00 21.16 -7.61
N ALA A 127 -3.53 21.95 -6.71
CA ALA A 127 -4.85 22.54 -6.86
C ALA A 127 -4.83 23.67 -7.91
#